data_237f35a657be1fdcc524154a849496ff
#
_entry.id   237f35a657be1fdcc524154a849496ff
#
_cell.length_a   1.000
_cell.length_b   1.000
_cell.length_c   1.000
_cell.angle_alpha   90.00
_cell.angle_beta   90.00
_cell.angle_gamma   90.00
#
_symmetry.space_group_name_H-M   'P 1'
#
loop_
_entity.id
_entity.type
_entity.pdbx_description
1 polymer ?
#
loop_
_entity_poly.entity_id
_entity_poly.type
_entity_poly.pdbx_seq_one_letter_code
_entity_poly.pdbx_strand_id
1 'polypeptide(L)'
;TQSRSSAASDVYKRQEDADITLRLHNAIWTKLKEIPELKNLLIDVEVPLACVLSRMEQEGVLIDSQRLRQQSQDLATRIAELESEVHEEAGEPFNLGSTKQLQHVLFEKMSLPIIKKTPKGAPSTSEDVLQELALEYPLPKKIMEYRGLTKLKNTYTDKLPKMINHRTGRVHTSYHQAVTATGRLSSTDPNLQNIPIRNEEGRRVRQAFVPREGNKFVAADYSQIELRIMAHLSGDKGLLDAFAHGKDIHKATASEVFGVPLDEVTTEQRRSAKAINFGL
;
A
#
# COMPACT_ATOMS: atom_id res chain seq x y z
N THR A 1 -26.03 -13.29 -35.11
CA THR A 1 -25.61 -14.72 -34.84
C THR A 1 -24.43 -14.81 -33.88
N GLN A 2 -23.54 -13.81 -33.78
CA GLN A 2 -22.42 -13.80 -32.86
C GLN A 2 -22.82 -13.66 -31.37
N SER A 3 -23.91 -12.96 -31.04
CA SER A 3 -24.35 -12.73 -29.66
C SER A 3 -24.86 -13.98 -28.92
N ARG A 4 -25.45 -14.94 -29.65
CA ARG A 4 -25.97 -16.19 -29.07
C ARG A 4 -24.86 -17.20 -28.75
N SER A 5 -23.75 -17.19 -29.48
CA SER A 5 -22.60 -18.06 -29.25
C SER A 5 -21.83 -17.64 -28.00
N SER A 6 -21.68 -16.32 -27.74
CA SER A 6 -20.99 -15.84 -26.53
C SER A 6 -21.79 -16.12 -25.26
N ALA A 7 -23.11 -15.91 -25.29
CA ALA A 7 -23.96 -16.19 -24.14
C ALA A 7 -24.01 -17.68 -23.76
N ALA A 8 -24.04 -18.58 -24.76
CA ALA A 8 -23.96 -20.03 -24.51
C ALA A 8 -22.59 -20.42 -23.89
N SER A 9 -21.49 -19.87 -24.42
CA SER A 9 -20.15 -20.09 -23.87
C SER A 9 -20.04 -19.61 -22.43
N ASP A 10 -20.62 -18.45 -22.11
CA ASP A 10 -20.63 -17.90 -20.74
C ASP A 10 -21.44 -18.76 -19.77
N VAL A 11 -22.56 -19.33 -20.23
CA VAL A 11 -23.37 -20.26 -19.41
C VAL A 11 -22.61 -21.54 -19.12
N TYR A 12 -21.98 -22.15 -20.13
CA TYR A 12 -21.17 -23.36 -19.93
C TYR A 12 -20.01 -23.12 -18.97
N LYS A 13 -19.31 -22.01 -19.13
CA LYS A 13 -18.20 -21.64 -18.23
C LYS A 13 -18.67 -21.49 -16.79
N ARG A 14 -19.80 -20.83 -16.54
CA ARG A 14 -20.37 -20.68 -15.20
C ARG A 14 -20.80 -22.01 -14.59
N GLN A 15 -21.32 -22.94 -15.40
CA GLN A 15 -21.67 -24.28 -14.95
C GLN A 15 -20.42 -25.09 -14.58
N GLU A 16 -19.40 -25.03 -15.41
CA GLU A 16 -18.11 -25.67 -15.15
C GLU A 16 -17.46 -25.11 -13.86
N ASP A 17 -17.43 -23.79 -13.71
CA ASP A 17 -16.88 -23.14 -12.51
C ASP A 17 -17.63 -23.58 -11.24
N ALA A 18 -18.95 -23.71 -11.29
CA ALA A 18 -19.77 -24.17 -10.17
C ALA A 18 -19.52 -25.66 -9.83
N ASP A 19 -19.46 -26.53 -10.84
CA ASP A 19 -19.20 -27.98 -10.65
C ASP A 19 -17.79 -28.21 -10.09
N ILE A 20 -16.79 -27.56 -10.67
CA ILE A 20 -15.39 -27.66 -10.20
C ILE A 20 -15.27 -27.16 -8.76
N THR A 21 -15.92 -26.04 -8.42
CA THR A 21 -15.93 -25.47 -7.06
C THR A 21 -16.53 -26.46 -6.07
N LEU A 22 -17.65 -27.11 -6.41
CA LEU A 22 -18.27 -28.12 -5.55
C LEU A 22 -17.39 -29.35 -5.35
N ARG A 23 -16.79 -29.86 -6.43
CA ARG A 23 -15.85 -31.00 -6.36
C ARG A 23 -14.63 -30.66 -5.52
N LEU A 24 -14.08 -29.46 -5.68
CA LEU A 24 -12.96 -28.97 -4.90
C LEU A 24 -13.32 -28.85 -3.42
N HIS A 25 -14.50 -28.30 -3.11
CA HIS A 25 -15.02 -28.25 -1.75
C HIS A 25 -15.06 -29.66 -1.13
N ASN A 26 -15.69 -30.63 -1.80
CA ASN A 26 -15.82 -32.00 -1.28
C ASN A 26 -14.46 -32.67 -1.04
N ALA A 27 -13.50 -32.47 -1.94
CA ALA A 27 -12.16 -33.02 -1.81
C ALA A 27 -11.35 -32.38 -0.67
N ILE A 28 -11.41 -31.05 -0.56
CA ILE A 28 -10.66 -30.30 0.48
C ILE A 28 -11.33 -30.45 1.84
N TRP A 29 -12.66 -30.43 1.90
CA TRP A 29 -13.42 -30.54 3.14
C TRP A 29 -13.09 -31.78 3.94
N THR A 30 -12.92 -32.91 3.24
CA THR A 30 -12.54 -34.20 3.87
C THR A 30 -11.19 -34.07 4.58
N LYS A 31 -10.21 -33.44 3.96
CA LYS A 31 -8.88 -33.21 4.55
C LYS A 31 -8.92 -32.16 5.66
N LEU A 32 -9.71 -31.10 5.47
CA LEU A 32 -9.82 -30.00 6.43
C LEU A 32 -10.43 -30.46 7.76
N LYS A 33 -11.37 -31.42 7.73
CA LYS A 33 -11.96 -32.00 8.94
C LYS A 33 -10.93 -32.71 9.83
N GLU A 34 -9.83 -33.17 9.27
CA GLU A 34 -8.74 -33.85 9.98
C GLU A 34 -7.84 -32.89 10.74
N ILE A 35 -7.98 -31.56 10.47
CA ILE A 35 -7.18 -30.48 11.09
C ILE A 35 -8.16 -29.49 11.78
N PRO A 36 -8.52 -29.74 13.05
CA PRO A 36 -9.56 -28.97 13.76
C PRO A 36 -9.30 -27.48 13.80
N GLU A 37 -8.04 -27.04 13.95
CA GLU A 37 -7.66 -25.62 14.02
C GLU A 37 -7.99 -24.89 12.72
N LEU A 38 -7.69 -25.50 11.56
CA LEU A 38 -8.00 -24.90 10.26
C LEU A 38 -9.49 -24.93 9.95
N LYS A 39 -10.17 -26.01 10.33
CA LYS A 39 -11.63 -26.10 10.21
C LYS A 39 -12.32 -25.01 11.02
N ASN A 40 -11.92 -24.83 12.29
CA ASN A 40 -12.50 -23.82 13.16
C ASN A 40 -12.19 -22.40 12.64
N LEU A 41 -10.96 -22.15 12.19
CA LEU A 41 -10.62 -20.88 11.55
C LEU A 41 -11.55 -20.58 10.37
N LEU A 42 -11.79 -21.55 9.50
CA LEU A 42 -12.69 -21.37 8.36
C LEU A 42 -14.12 -21.06 8.80
N ILE A 43 -14.67 -21.84 9.74
CA ILE A 43 -16.09 -21.75 10.15
C ILE A 43 -16.33 -20.51 11.03
N ASP A 44 -15.45 -20.28 12.01
CA ASP A 44 -15.69 -19.29 13.07
C ASP A 44 -15.17 -17.90 12.71
N VAL A 45 -14.24 -17.81 11.74
CA VAL A 45 -13.63 -16.53 11.33
C VAL A 45 -13.87 -16.22 9.86
N GLU A 46 -13.36 -17.05 8.93
CA GLU A 46 -13.33 -16.70 7.51
C GLU A 46 -14.72 -16.60 6.87
N VAL A 47 -15.60 -17.54 7.16
CA VAL A 47 -16.98 -17.54 6.62
C VAL A 47 -17.81 -16.39 7.16
N PRO A 48 -17.86 -16.09 8.48
CA PRO A 48 -18.53 -14.90 9.01
C PRO A 48 -17.92 -13.59 8.48
N LEU A 49 -16.60 -13.52 8.34
CA LEU A 49 -15.90 -12.35 7.80
C LEU A 49 -16.32 -12.05 6.36
N ALA A 50 -16.52 -13.06 5.53
CA ALA A 50 -16.99 -12.87 4.15
C ALA A 50 -18.30 -12.10 4.09
N CYS A 51 -19.23 -12.35 5.02
CA CYS A 51 -20.50 -11.61 5.12
C CYS A 51 -20.28 -10.13 5.49
N VAL A 52 -19.32 -9.86 6.39
CA VAL A 52 -18.96 -8.49 6.77
C VAL A 52 -18.33 -7.75 5.59
N LEU A 53 -17.36 -8.37 4.93
CA LEU A 53 -16.68 -7.79 3.76
C LEU A 53 -17.65 -7.51 2.61
N SER A 54 -18.59 -8.42 2.34
CA SER A 54 -19.62 -8.22 1.32
C SER A 54 -20.46 -6.97 1.60
N ARG A 55 -20.84 -6.72 2.87
CA ARG A 55 -21.57 -5.48 3.23
C ARG A 55 -20.71 -4.24 3.04
N MET A 56 -19.43 -4.29 3.42
CA MET A 56 -18.49 -3.19 3.22
C MET A 56 -18.30 -2.87 1.73
N GLU A 57 -18.16 -3.90 0.88
CA GLU A 57 -18.07 -3.76 -0.57
C GLU A 57 -19.33 -3.15 -1.17
N GLN A 58 -20.51 -3.60 -0.74
CA GLN A 58 -21.79 -3.06 -1.20
C GLN A 58 -22.01 -1.61 -0.76
N GLU A 59 -21.62 -1.27 0.47
CA GLU A 59 -21.72 0.11 0.96
C GLU A 59 -20.75 1.03 0.20
N GLY A 60 -19.52 0.61 -0.04
CA GLY A 60 -18.48 1.40 -0.70
C GLY A 60 -18.13 2.68 0.04
N VAL A 61 -17.35 3.55 -0.58
CA VAL A 61 -16.87 4.82 0.00
C VAL A 61 -17.23 6.01 -0.88
N LEU A 62 -17.60 7.12 -0.25
CA LEU A 62 -17.88 8.38 -0.93
C LEU A 62 -16.59 9.17 -1.10
N ILE A 63 -16.38 9.71 -2.30
CA ILE A 63 -15.23 10.56 -2.61
C ILE A 63 -15.66 11.89 -3.20
N ASP A 64 -14.95 12.94 -2.84
CA ASP A 64 -15.05 14.26 -3.46
C ASP A 64 -14.21 14.29 -4.74
N SER A 65 -14.87 14.03 -5.86
CA SER A 65 -14.22 13.99 -7.18
C SER A 65 -13.70 15.37 -7.63
N GLN A 66 -14.24 16.46 -7.11
CA GLN A 66 -13.79 17.80 -7.45
C GLN A 66 -12.43 18.07 -6.81
N ARG A 67 -12.26 17.72 -5.52
CA ARG A 67 -10.96 17.82 -4.84
C ARG A 67 -9.89 16.99 -5.54
N LEU A 68 -10.21 15.76 -5.93
CA LEU A 68 -9.25 14.91 -6.65
C LEU A 68 -8.88 15.48 -8.02
N ARG A 69 -9.83 16.05 -8.74
CA ARG A 69 -9.54 16.70 -10.04
C ARG A 69 -8.66 17.93 -9.86
N GLN A 70 -8.93 18.78 -8.86
CA GLN A 70 -8.09 19.93 -8.57
C GLN A 70 -6.67 19.49 -8.20
N GLN A 71 -6.52 18.52 -7.30
CA GLN A 71 -5.22 17.99 -6.96
C GLN A 71 -4.50 17.36 -8.16
N SER A 72 -5.23 16.70 -9.06
CA SER A 72 -4.65 16.15 -10.30
C SER A 72 -4.06 17.25 -11.21
N GLN A 73 -4.70 18.43 -11.28
CA GLN A 73 -4.18 19.57 -12.03
C GLN A 73 -2.92 20.15 -11.37
N ASP A 74 -2.94 20.32 -10.04
CA ASP A 74 -1.78 20.81 -9.28
C ASP A 74 -0.58 19.87 -9.46
N LEU A 75 -0.82 18.55 -9.35
CA LEU A 75 0.21 17.53 -9.59
C LEU A 75 0.73 17.56 -11.03
N ALA A 76 -0.14 17.75 -12.03
CA ALA A 76 0.28 17.83 -13.43
C ALA A 76 1.22 19.00 -13.68
N THR A 77 0.92 20.17 -13.08
CA THR A 77 1.79 21.36 -13.17
C THR A 77 3.15 21.07 -12.55
N ARG A 78 3.20 20.54 -11.33
CA ARG A 78 4.48 20.24 -10.66
C ARG A 78 5.29 19.14 -11.37
N ILE A 79 4.63 18.13 -11.92
CA ILE A 79 5.26 17.09 -12.73
C ILE A 79 5.92 17.68 -13.98
N ALA A 80 5.24 18.62 -14.68
CA ALA A 80 5.79 19.26 -15.86
C ALA A 80 7.00 20.17 -15.52
N GLU A 81 6.94 20.89 -14.40
CA GLU A 81 8.09 21.66 -13.89
C GLU A 81 9.29 20.76 -13.60
N LEU A 82 9.08 19.65 -12.86
CA LEU A 82 10.13 18.70 -12.54
C LEU A 82 10.72 18.04 -13.81
N GLU A 83 9.89 17.74 -14.80
CA GLU A 83 10.37 17.19 -16.08
C GLU A 83 11.28 18.21 -16.79
N SER A 84 10.91 19.48 -16.81
CA SER A 84 11.74 20.55 -17.38
C SER A 84 13.06 20.70 -16.62
N GLU A 85 13.00 20.75 -15.28
CA GLU A 85 14.18 20.86 -14.41
C GLU A 85 15.15 19.67 -14.60
N VAL A 86 14.60 18.45 -14.74
CA VAL A 86 15.39 17.22 -14.95
C VAL A 86 16.04 17.24 -16.34
N HIS A 87 15.33 17.67 -17.37
CA HIS A 87 15.88 17.78 -18.73
C HIS A 87 16.99 18.84 -18.82
N GLU A 88 16.81 19.97 -18.16
CA GLU A 88 17.84 21.00 -18.10
C GLU A 88 19.11 20.50 -17.40
N GLU A 89 18.98 19.84 -16.26
CA GLU A 89 20.10 19.29 -15.49
C GLU A 89 20.79 18.12 -16.23
N ALA A 90 20.02 17.29 -16.92
CA ALA A 90 20.55 16.22 -17.77
C ALA A 90 21.18 16.74 -19.09
N GLY A 91 20.83 17.97 -19.52
CA GLY A 91 21.29 18.59 -20.77
C GLY A 91 20.64 18.00 -22.02
N GLU A 92 19.56 17.22 -21.89
CA GLU A 92 18.77 16.65 -22.99
C GLU A 92 17.38 16.22 -22.54
N PRO A 93 16.39 16.25 -23.43
CA PRO A 93 15.08 15.69 -23.17
C PRO A 93 15.12 14.16 -23.24
N PHE A 94 14.48 13.49 -22.29
CA PHE A 94 14.30 12.04 -22.25
C PHE A 94 13.03 11.64 -21.49
N ASN A 95 12.57 10.41 -21.69
CA ASN A 95 11.39 9.93 -20.97
C ASN A 95 11.77 9.43 -19.57
N LEU A 96 11.39 10.19 -18.51
CA LEU A 96 11.62 9.86 -17.10
C LEU A 96 10.93 8.54 -16.67
N GLY A 97 9.88 8.13 -17.39
CA GLY A 97 9.22 6.84 -17.18
C GLY A 97 9.97 5.64 -17.79
N SER A 98 10.93 5.90 -18.67
CA SER A 98 11.72 4.85 -19.34
C SER A 98 12.94 4.46 -18.52
N THR A 99 12.93 3.28 -17.93
CA THR A 99 14.06 2.74 -17.16
C THR A 99 15.37 2.74 -17.98
N LYS A 100 15.30 2.43 -19.28
CA LYS A 100 16.49 2.40 -20.15
C LYS A 100 17.10 3.78 -20.37
N GLN A 101 16.26 4.79 -20.67
CA GLN A 101 16.74 6.15 -20.86
C GLN A 101 17.29 6.74 -19.57
N LEU A 102 16.64 6.45 -18.45
CA LEU A 102 17.10 6.86 -17.14
C LEU A 102 18.45 6.23 -16.77
N GLN A 103 18.65 4.94 -17.11
CA GLN A 103 19.95 4.27 -16.92
C GLN A 103 21.03 4.95 -17.75
N HIS A 104 20.76 5.25 -19.01
CA HIS A 104 21.70 5.94 -19.88
C HIS A 104 22.09 7.32 -19.31
N VAL A 105 21.13 8.13 -18.93
CA VAL A 105 21.38 9.46 -18.38
C VAL A 105 22.19 9.39 -17.07
N LEU A 106 21.74 8.58 -16.11
CA LEU A 106 22.39 8.55 -14.81
C LEU A 106 23.78 7.91 -14.83
N PHE A 107 23.94 6.77 -15.49
CA PHE A 107 25.13 5.95 -15.34
C PHE A 107 26.13 6.06 -16.51
N GLU A 108 25.67 6.39 -17.71
CA GLU A 108 26.57 6.53 -18.87
C GLU A 108 26.92 8.00 -19.08
N LYS A 109 25.93 8.90 -19.14
CA LYS A 109 26.17 10.32 -19.40
C LYS A 109 26.70 11.08 -18.19
N MET A 110 26.04 10.98 -17.06
CA MET A 110 26.44 11.66 -15.82
C MET A 110 27.47 10.89 -15.01
N SER A 111 27.75 9.64 -15.37
CA SER A 111 28.76 8.77 -14.73
C SER A 111 28.55 8.60 -13.23
N LEU A 112 27.29 8.55 -12.77
CA LEU A 112 26.98 8.30 -11.37
C LEU A 112 27.40 6.88 -10.95
N PRO A 113 27.76 6.63 -9.68
CA PRO A 113 28.17 5.32 -9.22
C PRO A 113 27.03 4.29 -9.33
N ILE A 114 27.38 3.07 -9.78
CA ILE A 114 26.44 1.95 -9.86
C ILE A 114 26.41 1.24 -8.53
N ILE A 115 25.39 1.54 -7.71
CA ILE A 115 25.23 0.96 -6.38
C ILE A 115 24.76 -0.50 -6.46
N LYS A 116 23.81 -0.77 -7.38
CA LYS A 116 23.17 -2.08 -7.51
C LYS A 116 22.88 -2.41 -8.97
N LYS A 117 22.94 -3.69 -9.31
CA LYS A 117 22.55 -4.19 -10.64
C LYS A 117 21.27 -5.00 -10.56
N THR A 118 20.50 -4.98 -11.63
CA THR A 118 19.33 -5.84 -11.82
C THR A 118 19.78 -7.30 -12.01
N PRO A 119 18.90 -8.31 -11.86
CA PRO A 119 19.23 -9.71 -12.15
C PRO A 119 19.75 -9.95 -13.59
N LYS A 120 19.45 -9.05 -14.51
CA LYS A 120 19.95 -9.08 -15.90
C LYS A 120 21.27 -8.33 -16.10
N GLY A 121 21.91 -7.86 -15.03
CA GLY A 121 23.22 -7.19 -15.08
C GLY A 121 23.19 -5.69 -15.38
N ALA A 122 22.05 -5.09 -15.72
CA ALA A 122 21.96 -3.66 -15.97
C ALA A 122 21.95 -2.85 -14.64
N PRO A 123 22.44 -1.59 -14.63
CA PRO A 123 22.34 -0.73 -13.45
C PRO A 123 20.90 -0.58 -12.96
N SER A 124 20.68 -0.68 -11.65
CA SER A 124 19.34 -0.52 -11.07
C SER A 124 18.99 0.96 -10.92
N THR A 125 17.75 1.32 -11.21
CA THR A 125 17.15 2.63 -10.92
C THR A 125 15.97 2.47 -9.95
N SER A 126 16.02 1.45 -9.07
CA SER A 126 15.02 1.23 -8.05
C SER A 126 15.04 2.36 -7.00
N GLU A 127 13.99 2.44 -6.22
CA GLU A 127 13.81 3.53 -5.25
C GLU A 127 14.94 3.58 -4.22
N ASP A 128 15.38 2.42 -3.72
CA ASP A 128 16.51 2.27 -2.81
C ASP A 128 17.81 2.86 -3.38
N VAL A 129 18.12 2.55 -4.63
CA VAL A 129 19.31 3.08 -5.34
C VAL A 129 19.21 4.59 -5.56
N LEU A 130 18.05 5.09 -6.03
CA LEU A 130 17.88 6.52 -6.24
C LEU A 130 17.92 7.30 -4.91
N GLN A 131 17.45 6.70 -3.82
CA GLN A 131 17.47 7.29 -2.49
C GLN A 131 18.90 7.46 -1.96
N GLU A 132 19.76 6.48 -2.19
CA GLU A 132 21.17 6.55 -1.84
C GLU A 132 21.91 7.58 -2.72
N LEU A 133 21.69 7.57 -4.03
CA LEU A 133 22.24 8.57 -4.93
C LEU A 133 21.77 10.00 -4.62
N ALA A 134 20.55 10.17 -4.13
CA ALA A 134 19.99 11.47 -3.79
C ALA A 134 20.65 12.15 -2.58
N LEU A 135 21.49 11.42 -1.81
CA LEU A 135 22.30 12.01 -0.74
C LEU A 135 23.39 12.93 -1.28
N GLU A 136 23.94 12.63 -2.45
CA GLU A 136 25.06 13.35 -3.04
C GLU A 136 24.71 14.08 -4.33
N TYR A 137 23.68 13.63 -5.06
CA TYR A 137 23.34 14.12 -6.37
C TYR A 137 21.91 14.68 -6.43
N PRO A 138 21.68 15.89 -6.96
CA PRO A 138 20.35 16.51 -7.00
C PRO A 138 19.40 15.84 -7.99
N LEU A 139 19.88 15.36 -9.15
CA LEU A 139 19.04 14.76 -10.20
C LEU A 139 18.25 13.52 -9.70
N PRO A 140 18.84 12.53 -9.02
CA PRO A 140 18.09 11.41 -8.44
C PRO A 140 16.97 11.85 -7.49
N LYS A 141 17.16 12.91 -6.72
CA LYS A 141 16.13 13.46 -5.84
C LYS A 141 14.92 13.97 -6.60
N LYS A 142 15.14 14.73 -7.68
CA LYS A 142 14.06 15.23 -8.55
C LYS A 142 13.33 14.09 -9.27
N ILE A 143 14.06 13.07 -9.71
CA ILE A 143 13.48 11.88 -10.34
C ILE A 143 12.59 11.11 -9.35
N MET A 144 12.98 11.00 -8.10
CA MET A 144 12.15 10.38 -7.05
C MET A 144 10.87 11.18 -6.80
N GLU A 145 10.97 12.50 -6.70
CA GLU A 145 9.81 13.39 -6.57
C GLU A 145 8.86 13.21 -7.77
N TYR A 146 9.38 13.30 -9.00
CA TYR A 146 8.62 13.05 -10.22
C TYR A 146 7.89 11.71 -10.20
N ARG A 147 8.58 10.62 -9.87
CA ARG A 147 7.99 9.27 -9.79
C ARG A 147 6.89 9.19 -8.73
N GLY A 148 7.13 9.79 -7.56
CA GLY A 148 6.17 9.82 -6.47
C GLY A 148 4.88 10.54 -6.85
N LEU A 149 4.99 11.74 -7.44
CA LEU A 149 3.86 12.53 -7.88
C LEU A 149 3.11 11.88 -9.06
N THR A 150 3.84 11.33 -10.03
CA THR A 150 3.25 10.62 -11.17
C THR A 150 2.48 9.37 -10.72
N LYS A 151 3.05 8.59 -9.79
CA LYS A 151 2.37 7.43 -9.22
C LYS A 151 1.10 7.83 -8.47
N LEU A 152 1.17 8.89 -7.67
CA LEU A 152 0.03 9.42 -6.92
C LEU A 152 -1.09 9.86 -7.87
N LYS A 153 -0.73 10.63 -8.88
CA LYS A 153 -1.66 11.13 -9.91
C LYS A 153 -2.35 9.98 -10.63
N ASN A 154 -1.58 9.07 -11.20
CA ASN A 154 -2.10 7.98 -12.01
C ASN A 154 -2.91 6.96 -11.21
N THR A 155 -2.51 6.69 -9.95
CA THR A 155 -3.14 5.66 -9.12
C THR A 155 -4.39 6.15 -8.41
N TYR A 156 -4.41 7.43 -7.99
CA TYR A 156 -5.48 7.95 -7.15
C TYR A 156 -6.25 9.09 -7.81
N THR A 157 -5.62 10.24 -8.09
CA THR A 157 -6.38 11.43 -8.47
C THR A 157 -7.05 11.32 -9.83
N ASP A 158 -6.45 10.58 -10.79
CA ASP A 158 -7.05 10.35 -12.11
C ASP A 158 -7.95 9.11 -12.14
N LYS A 159 -7.63 8.08 -11.38
CA LYS A 159 -8.30 6.79 -11.45
C LYS A 159 -9.55 6.73 -10.57
N LEU A 160 -9.48 7.20 -9.32
CA LEU A 160 -10.60 7.10 -8.38
C LEU A 160 -11.89 7.75 -8.88
N PRO A 161 -11.88 8.97 -9.46
CA PRO A 161 -13.10 9.58 -9.98
C PRO A 161 -13.79 8.77 -11.09
N LYS A 162 -13.01 8.01 -11.87
CA LYS A 162 -13.52 7.14 -12.95
C LYS A 162 -14.13 5.84 -12.43
N MET A 163 -13.86 5.49 -11.18
CA MET A 163 -14.35 4.26 -10.53
C MET A 163 -15.65 4.48 -9.73
N ILE A 164 -16.18 5.69 -9.74
CA ILE A 164 -17.46 5.98 -9.09
C ILE A 164 -18.57 5.22 -9.83
N ASN A 165 -19.26 4.36 -9.11
CA ASN A 165 -20.42 3.65 -9.65
C ASN A 165 -21.59 4.64 -9.83
N HIS A 166 -22.13 4.73 -11.04
CA HIS A 166 -23.19 5.68 -11.39
C HIS A 166 -24.49 5.49 -10.61
N ARG A 167 -24.79 4.27 -10.14
CA ARG A 167 -26.00 3.97 -9.38
C ARG A 167 -25.89 4.36 -7.91
N THR A 168 -24.72 4.17 -7.31
CA THR A 168 -24.50 4.41 -5.87
C THR A 168 -23.86 5.75 -5.60
N GLY A 169 -23.19 6.36 -6.59
CA GLY A 169 -22.34 7.54 -6.41
C GLY A 169 -21.06 7.27 -5.59
N ARG A 170 -20.70 6.01 -5.40
CA ARG A 170 -19.62 5.60 -4.50
C ARG A 170 -18.58 4.74 -5.22
N VAL A 171 -17.41 4.65 -4.65
CA VAL A 171 -16.35 3.73 -5.08
C VAL A 171 -16.47 2.45 -4.27
N HIS A 172 -16.44 1.32 -4.95
CA HIS A 172 -16.52 -0.02 -4.36
C HIS A 172 -15.23 -0.76 -4.64
N THR A 173 -14.55 -1.19 -3.58
CA THR A 173 -13.37 -2.06 -3.68
C THR A 173 -13.80 -3.51 -3.54
N SER A 174 -12.92 -4.44 -3.86
CA SER A 174 -13.07 -5.87 -3.55
C SER A 174 -12.04 -6.27 -2.51
N TYR A 175 -12.47 -6.96 -1.44
CA TYR A 175 -11.60 -7.49 -0.40
C TYR A 175 -11.29 -8.97 -0.61
N HIS A 176 -10.03 -9.35 -0.39
CA HIS A 176 -9.56 -10.72 -0.56
C HIS A 176 -8.96 -11.24 0.75
N GLN A 177 -9.45 -12.41 1.22
CA GLN A 177 -9.04 -13.02 2.48
C GLN A 177 -7.83 -13.95 2.33
N ALA A 178 -7.62 -14.54 1.16
CA ALA A 178 -6.64 -15.61 0.95
C ALA A 178 -5.49 -15.25 -0.01
N VAL A 179 -5.15 -13.96 -0.14
CA VAL A 179 -4.10 -13.49 -1.07
C VAL A 179 -2.76 -13.30 -0.38
N THR A 180 -2.76 -12.79 0.85
CA THR A 180 -1.51 -12.50 1.57
C THR A 180 -1.03 -13.71 2.35
N ALA A 181 0.28 -13.97 2.34
CA ALA A 181 0.88 -15.06 3.12
C ALA A 181 0.77 -14.84 4.65
N THR A 182 0.50 -13.61 5.08
CA THR A 182 0.41 -13.23 6.50
C THR A 182 -1.00 -13.31 7.07
N GLY A 183 -2.01 -13.69 6.29
CA GLY A 183 -3.42 -13.67 6.71
C GLY A 183 -4.05 -12.27 6.77
N ARG A 184 -3.36 -11.22 6.33
CA ARG A 184 -3.96 -9.89 6.19
C ARG A 184 -4.93 -9.85 5.01
N LEU A 185 -5.96 -9.02 5.10
CA LEU A 185 -6.80 -8.70 3.95
C LEU A 185 -6.00 -7.92 2.90
N SER A 186 -6.35 -8.10 1.64
CA SER A 186 -5.94 -7.20 0.57
C SER A 186 -7.16 -6.58 -0.10
N SER A 187 -7.01 -5.43 -0.72
CA SER A 187 -8.07 -4.78 -1.49
C SER A 187 -7.62 -4.45 -2.91
N THR A 188 -8.54 -4.61 -3.87
CA THR A 188 -8.29 -4.32 -5.28
C THR A 188 -9.44 -3.57 -5.92
N ASP A 189 -9.18 -2.88 -6.98
CA ASP A 189 -10.11 -2.18 -7.85
C ASP A 189 -11.11 -1.22 -7.15
N PRO A 190 -10.59 -0.22 -6.40
CA PRO A 190 -9.20 0.18 -6.20
C PRO A 190 -8.58 -0.42 -4.94
N ASN A 191 -7.24 -0.43 -4.85
CA ASN A 191 -6.58 -0.75 -3.59
C ASN A 191 -6.69 0.45 -2.63
N LEU A 192 -7.58 0.37 -1.65
CA LEU A 192 -7.82 1.41 -0.64
C LEU A 192 -6.92 1.29 0.60
N GLN A 193 -6.17 0.20 0.74
CA GLN A 193 -5.26 -0.01 1.88
C GLN A 193 -3.92 0.71 1.72
N ASN A 194 -3.56 1.10 0.48
CA ASN A 194 -2.28 1.72 0.16
C ASN A 194 -2.36 3.23 -0.09
N ILE A 195 -3.42 3.90 0.36
CA ILE A 195 -3.54 5.36 0.23
C ILE A 195 -2.43 6.01 1.05
N PRO A 196 -1.54 6.81 0.44
CA PRO A 196 -0.39 7.37 1.13
C PRO A 196 -0.80 8.36 2.22
N ILE A 197 0.01 8.44 3.29
CA ILE A 197 -0.22 9.32 4.44
C ILE A 197 1.05 10.10 4.85
N ARG A 198 2.23 9.66 4.41
CA ARG A 198 3.50 10.20 4.90
C ARG A 198 3.78 11.62 4.42
N ASN A 199 3.46 11.92 3.17
CA ASN A 199 3.66 13.23 2.55
C ASN A 199 2.34 14.03 2.49
N GLU A 200 2.45 15.31 2.22
CA GLU A 200 1.32 16.24 2.15
C GLU A 200 0.35 15.85 1.01
N GLU A 201 0.87 15.54 -0.15
CA GLU A 201 0.05 15.18 -1.31
C GLU A 201 -0.75 13.89 -1.07
N GLY A 202 -0.17 12.90 -0.38
CA GLY A 202 -0.89 11.70 0.04
C GLY A 202 -2.01 12.02 1.04
N ARG A 203 -1.76 12.92 1.98
CA ARG A 203 -2.79 13.37 2.92
C ARG A 203 -3.93 14.11 2.21
N ARG A 204 -3.65 14.91 1.17
CA ARG A 204 -4.67 15.55 0.33
C ARG A 204 -5.57 14.52 -0.37
N VAL A 205 -5.02 13.41 -0.88
CA VAL A 205 -5.82 12.31 -1.44
C VAL A 205 -6.76 11.73 -0.37
N ARG A 206 -6.28 11.54 0.88
CA ARG A 206 -7.13 11.03 1.97
C ARG A 206 -8.27 11.99 2.33
N GLN A 207 -8.06 13.28 2.24
CA GLN A 207 -9.09 14.31 2.50
C GLN A 207 -10.22 14.30 1.46
N ALA A 208 -10.01 13.68 0.31
CA ALA A 208 -11.07 13.49 -0.68
C ALA A 208 -12.05 12.37 -0.32
N PHE A 209 -11.74 11.51 0.64
CA PHE A 209 -12.69 10.56 1.20
C PHE A 209 -13.56 11.29 2.22
N VAL A 210 -14.85 11.38 1.95
CA VAL A 210 -15.78 12.18 2.74
C VAL A 210 -16.93 11.33 3.27
N PRO A 211 -17.46 11.62 4.47
CA PRO A 211 -18.69 10.98 4.95
C PRO A 211 -19.91 11.54 4.20
N ARG A 212 -21.05 10.89 4.31
CA ARG A 212 -22.34 11.47 3.90
C ARG A 212 -22.62 12.71 4.73
N GLU A 213 -23.40 13.62 4.18
CA GLU A 213 -23.87 14.80 4.91
C GLU A 213 -24.53 14.39 6.24
N GLY A 214 -24.22 15.10 7.29
CA GLY A 214 -24.67 14.80 8.66
C GLY A 214 -23.93 13.65 9.36
N ASN A 215 -23.05 12.94 8.68
CA ASN A 215 -22.24 11.85 9.24
C ASN A 215 -20.80 12.30 9.53
N LYS A 216 -20.08 11.46 10.26
CA LYS A 216 -18.64 11.66 10.56
C LYS A 216 -17.87 10.39 10.24
N PHE A 217 -16.60 10.54 9.87
CA PHE A 217 -15.68 9.42 9.89
C PHE A 217 -15.31 9.08 11.33
N VAL A 218 -15.38 7.79 11.67
CA VAL A 218 -14.82 7.23 12.88
C VAL A 218 -13.65 6.34 12.48
N ALA A 219 -12.47 6.67 12.95
CA ALA A 219 -11.27 5.86 12.75
C ALA A 219 -10.85 5.28 14.10
N ALA A 220 -10.68 3.95 14.14
CA ALA A 220 -10.18 3.24 15.29
C ALA A 220 -9.03 2.33 14.84
N ASP A 221 -7.91 2.39 15.56
CA ASP A 221 -6.73 1.58 15.28
C ASP A 221 -6.19 0.97 16.58
N TYR A 222 -5.77 -0.27 16.52
CA TYR A 222 -5.13 -0.94 17.63
C TYR A 222 -3.74 -0.36 17.88
N SER A 223 -3.54 0.28 19.03
CA SER A 223 -2.24 0.84 19.38
C SER A 223 -1.19 -0.25 19.54
N GLN A 224 -0.20 -0.27 18.63
CA GLN A 224 0.96 -1.15 18.70
C GLN A 224 0.61 -2.65 18.85
N ILE A 225 -0.46 -3.12 18.20
CA ILE A 225 -0.99 -4.47 18.42
C ILE A 225 0.04 -5.57 18.12
N GLU A 226 0.87 -5.40 17.10
CA GLU A 226 1.90 -6.37 16.74
C GLU A 226 2.94 -6.54 17.86
N LEU A 227 3.38 -5.44 18.47
CA LEU A 227 4.30 -5.47 19.61
C LEU A 227 3.63 -6.02 20.88
N ARG A 228 2.34 -5.79 21.07
CA ARG A 228 1.57 -6.39 22.19
C ARG A 228 1.48 -7.91 22.05
N ILE A 229 1.20 -8.39 20.84
CA ILE A 229 1.17 -9.81 20.52
C ILE A 229 2.58 -10.40 20.73
N MET A 230 3.61 -9.71 20.24
CA MET A 230 5.01 -10.16 20.43
C MET A 230 5.38 -10.24 21.92
N ALA A 231 5.03 -9.23 22.70
CA ALA A 231 5.26 -9.23 24.16
C ALA A 231 4.56 -10.43 24.83
N HIS A 232 3.32 -10.72 24.44
CA HIS A 232 2.55 -11.85 24.97
C HIS A 232 3.19 -13.19 24.59
N LEU A 233 3.54 -13.39 23.32
CA LEU A 233 4.10 -14.66 22.83
C LEU A 233 5.54 -14.91 23.33
N SER A 234 6.37 -13.86 23.39
CA SER A 234 7.76 -13.99 23.86
C SER A 234 7.89 -14.08 25.38
N GLY A 235 6.91 -13.54 26.11
CA GLY A 235 7.01 -13.37 27.56
C GLY A 235 8.10 -12.36 27.98
N ASP A 236 8.58 -11.51 27.08
CA ASP A 236 9.62 -10.53 27.36
C ASP A 236 9.18 -9.55 28.44
N LYS A 237 9.96 -9.54 29.54
CA LYS A 237 9.64 -8.75 30.74
C LYS A 237 9.68 -7.25 30.47
N GLY A 238 10.59 -6.78 29.63
CA GLY A 238 10.73 -5.37 29.28
C GLY A 238 9.52 -4.86 28.49
N LEU A 239 9.11 -5.60 27.49
CA LEU A 239 7.91 -5.28 26.70
C LEU A 239 6.62 -5.35 27.54
N LEU A 240 6.47 -6.40 28.37
CA LEU A 240 5.32 -6.57 29.24
C LEU A 240 5.22 -5.44 30.27
N ASP A 241 6.34 -5.07 30.92
CA ASP A 241 6.40 -3.96 31.86
C ASP A 241 6.07 -2.61 31.18
N ALA A 242 6.65 -2.38 30.00
CA ALA A 242 6.37 -1.15 29.25
C ALA A 242 4.88 -1.01 28.91
N PHE A 243 4.22 -2.09 28.47
CA PHE A 243 2.78 -2.06 28.21
C PHE A 243 1.93 -1.94 29.46
N ALA A 244 2.30 -2.62 30.56
CA ALA A 244 1.57 -2.54 31.83
C ALA A 244 1.58 -1.12 32.41
N HIS A 245 2.66 -0.38 32.21
CA HIS A 245 2.82 1.00 32.71
C HIS A 245 2.51 2.08 31.66
N GLY A 246 1.97 1.70 30.49
CA GLY A 246 1.62 2.65 29.44
C GLY A 246 2.82 3.41 28.84
N LYS A 247 4.03 2.86 28.96
CA LYS A 247 5.26 3.47 28.42
C LYS A 247 5.26 3.37 26.89
N ASP A 248 5.86 4.38 26.24
CA ASP A 248 6.10 4.34 24.79
C ASP A 248 7.26 3.38 24.49
N ILE A 249 6.97 2.20 23.95
CA ILE A 249 7.95 1.16 23.66
C ILE A 249 9.05 1.66 22.73
N HIS A 250 8.71 2.46 21.72
CA HIS A 250 9.70 3.00 20.80
C HIS A 250 10.64 3.99 21.51
N LYS A 251 10.12 4.76 22.49
CA LYS A 251 10.94 5.57 23.36
C LYS A 251 11.82 4.73 24.28
N ALA A 252 11.27 3.67 24.87
CA ALA A 252 12.02 2.76 25.72
C ALA A 252 13.17 2.09 24.97
N THR A 253 12.88 1.53 23.80
CA THR A 253 13.92 0.96 22.92
C THR A 253 14.95 2.01 22.51
N ALA A 254 14.53 3.23 22.17
CA ALA A 254 15.46 4.30 21.82
C ALA A 254 16.37 4.67 23.00
N SER A 255 15.81 4.78 24.19
CA SER A 255 16.56 5.03 25.42
C SER A 255 17.65 3.97 25.64
N GLU A 256 17.30 2.71 25.47
CA GLU A 256 18.23 1.58 25.64
C GLU A 256 19.28 1.54 24.51
N VAL A 257 18.91 1.65 23.27
CA VAL A 257 19.80 1.57 22.10
C VAL A 257 20.77 2.74 22.03
N PHE A 258 20.28 3.95 22.31
CA PHE A 258 21.09 5.18 22.23
C PHE A 258 21.75 5.57 23.59
N GLY A 259 21.45 4.86 24.68
CA GLY A 259 21.99 5.12 25.99
C GLY A 259 21.60 6.48 26.59
N VAL A 260 20.42 7.00 26.23
CA VAL A 260 19.88 8.30 26.68
C VAL A 260 18.71 8.09 27.64
N PRO A 261 18.49 8.99 28.61
CA PRO A 261 17.30 8.94 29.46
C PRO A 261 16.02 9.00 28.64
N LEU A 262 14.97 8.33 29.11
CA LEU A 262 13.68 8.22 28.39
C LEU A 262 13.11 9.60 27.99
N ASP A 263 13.27 10.59 28.87
CA ASP A 263 12.74 11.94 28.67
C ASP A 263 13.55 12.74 27.62
N GLU A 264 14.79 12.36 27.39
CA GLU A 264 15.70 13.01 26.44
C GLU A 264 15.69 12.37 25.05
N VAL A 265 14.92 11.29 24.86
CA VAL A 265 14.77 10.63 23.55
C VAL A 265 14.15 11.59 22.54
N THR A 266 14.91 11.89 21.49
CA THR A 266 14.47 12.74 20.38
C THR A 266 13.46 12.02 19.48
N THR A 267 12.72 12.80 18.70
CA THR A 267 11.77 12.24 17.70
C THR A 267 12.47 11.36 16.66
N GLU A 268 13.70 11.69 16.31
CA GLU A 268 14.50 10.95 15.33
C GLU A 268 14.98 9.62 15.90
N GLN A 269 15.52 9.61 17.13
CA GLN A 269 15.88 8.39 17.83
C GLN A 269 14.69 7.46 18.03
N ARG A 270 13.53 8.02 18.41
CA ARG A 270 12.29 7.26 18.51
C ARG A 270 11.87 6.66 17.17
N ARG A 271 12.07 7.40 16.05
CA ARG A 271 11.78 6.91 14.70
C ARG A 271 12.72 5.76 14.31
N SER A 272 14.00 5.88 14.62
CA SER A 272 14.98 4.81 14.40
C SER A 272 14.66 3.55 15.21
N ALA A 273 14.33 3.72 16.51
CA ALA A 273 13.90 2.62 17.36
C ALA A 273 12.60 1.95 16.87
N LYS A 274 11.69 2.73 16.28
CA LYS A 274 10.49 2.16 15.64
C LYS A 274 10.86 1.21 14.50
N ALA A 275 11.84 1.55 13.69
CA ALA A 275 12.34 0.68 12.62
C ALA A 275 12.97 -0.60 13.21
N ILE A 276 13.78 -0.49 14.25
CA ILE A 276 14.39 -1.63 14.97
C ILE A 276 13.29 -2.57 15.51
N ASN A 277 12.27 -2.02 16.17
CA ASN A 277 11.19 -2.82 16.77
C ASN A 277 10.31 -3.57 15.74
N PHE A 278 10.29 -3.12 14.49
CA PHE A 278 9.58 -3.80 13.41
C PHE A 278 10.46 -4.78 12.61
N GLY A 279 11.71 -5.01 13.04
CA GLY A 279 12.59 -6.02 12.47
C GLY A 279 12.99 -5.69 11.04
N LEU A 280 13.67 -4.62 10.89
CA LEU A 280 14.35 -4.26 9.64
C LEU A 280 15.27 -5.35 9.15
#